data_27270c5ce54ee5815c6349cc5b818bca
#
_entry.id   27270c5ce54ee5815c6349cc5b818bca
#
_cell.length_a   1.000
_cell.length_b   1.000
_cell.length_c   1.000
_cell.angle_alpha   90.00
_cell.angle_beta   90.00
_cell.angle_gamma   90.00
#
_symmetry.space_group_name_H-M   'P 1'
#
loop_
_entity.id
_entity.type
_entity.pdbx_description
1 polymer ?
#
loop_
_entity_poly.entity_id
_entity_poly.type
_entity_poly.pdbx_seq_one_letter_code
_entity_poly.pdbx_strand_id
1 'polypeptide(L)'
;MKKVKPIFSLLAIAVLVTTIIPSLGWSETKKGSDASLTPKPMVILSDTLEVDNNKRIVTFTGSVNAKKDDFVLDCQKMLVYYRTSPDKDKKDALAQGIDRIVASGQVKITREGGGLATADRAVYYQNDDKLVLTGSPSVRQGKDLVKGERITIFLGENRSIVESTGKQRAQAIIFPKTKKGESP
;
A
#
# COMPACT_ATOMS: atom_id res chain seq x y z
N MET A 1 -28.32 -59.32 -16.48
CA MET A 1 -28.02 -60.61 -17.11
C MET A 1 -26.55 -60.71 -17.37
N LYS A 2 -25.93 -61.72 -16.76
CA LYS A 2 -24.80 -62.57 -17.18
C LYS A 2 -23.46 -61.87 -17.49
N LYS A 3 -22.43 -61.97 -16.60
CA LYS A 3 -21.45 -63.06 -16.49
C LYS A 3 -20.48 -63.05 -17.70
N VAL A 4 -19.13 -63.14 -17.61
CA VAL A 4 -18.28 -64.11 -16.92
C VAL A 4 -16.80 -63.63 -17.04
N LYS A 5 -15.97 -63.89 -16.03
CA LYS A 5 -14.50 -64.07 -16.09
C LYS A 5 -14.17 -65.38 -16.83
N PRO A 6 -12.94 -65.70 -17.23
CA PRO A 6 -11.81 -66.11 -16.40
C PRO A 6 -10.41 -65.79 -16.99
N ILE A 7 -9.30 -65.69 -16.23
CA ILE A 7 -8.41 -66.67 -15.61
C ILE A 7 -7.26 -67.19 -16.51
N PHE A 8 -6.03 -67.16 -15.92
CA PHE A 8 -4.79 -67.92 -16.18
C PHE A 8 -3.94 -67.51 -17.41
N SER A 9 -2.64 -67.40 -17.39
CA SER A 9 -1.63 -68.23 -16.78
C SER A 9 -0.22 -67.64 -16.90
N LEU A 10 0.57 -67.75 -15.85
CA LEU A 10 1.98 -68.01 -15.73
C LEU A 10 2.85 -68.11 -17.01
N LEU A 11 4.00 -67.43 -17.08
CA LEU A 11 5.28 -68.07 -17.01
C LEU A 11 6.45 -67.05 -16.91
N ALA A 12 7.38 -67.35 -16.06
CA ALA A 12 8.58 -66.61 -15.76
C ALA A 12 9.61 -66.68 -16.89
N ILE A 13 10.33 -65.59 -17.14
CA ILE A 13 11.73 -65.69 -17.60
C ILE A 13 12.49 -64.47 -17.01
N ALA A 14 13.48 -64.81 -16.18
CA ALA A 14 14.45 -63.86 -15.66
C ALA A 14 15.41 -63.42 -16.78
N VAL A 15 15.54 -62.15 -17.04
CA VAL A 15 16.70 -61.61 -17.75
C VAL A 15 17.22 -60.43 -16.94
N LEU A 16 18.39 -60.65 -16.41
CA LEU A 16 19.25 -59.70 -15.71
C LEU A 16 19.75 -58.68 -16.75
N VAL A 17 19.22 -57.46 -16.72
CA VAL A 17 19.79 -56.33 -17.45
C VAL A 17 20.09 -55.24 -16.45
N THR A 18 21.38 -55.07 -16.19
CA THR A 18 21.95 -53.93 -15.50
C THR A 18 21.68 -52.65 -16.31
N THR A 19 20.70 -51.88 -15.96
CA THR A 19 20.52 -50.54 -16.51
C THR A 19 20.96 -49.49 -15.48
N ILE A 20 22.00 -48.79 -15.88
CA ILE A 20 22.52 -47.57 -15.33
C ILE A 20 21.34 -46.61 -15.10
N ILE A 21 21.05 -46.27 -13.85
CA ILE A 21 20.05 -45.24 -13.47
C ILE A 21 20.74 -43.89 -13.62
N PRO A 22 20.36 -43.05 -14.60
CA PRO A 22 20.77 -41.65 -14.54
C PRO A 22 20.05 -41.01 -13.34
N SER A 23 20.84 -40.49 -12.42
CA SER A 23 20.34 -39.63 -11.34
C SER A 23 19.57 -38.46 -11.95
N LEU A 24 18.23 -38.56 -11.99
CA LEU A 24 17.40 -37.38 -12.17
C LEU A 24 17.63 -36.47 -10.96
N GLY A 25 18.43 -35.44 -11.19
CA GLY A 25 18.53 -34.32 -10.27
C GLY A 25 17.13 -33.77 -10.08
N TRP A 26 16.60 -33.90 -8.89
CA TRP A 26 15.45 -33.12 -8.45
C TRP A 26 15.92 -31.69 -8.43
N SER A 27 15.55 -30.95 -9.48
CA SER A 27 15.60 -29.51 -9.47
C SER A 27 14.58 -29.09 -8.40
N GLU A 28 15.06 -28.74 -7.21
CA GLU A 28 14.26 -27.99 -6.26
C GLU A 28 13.86 -26.68 -6.98
N THR A 29 12.65 -26.66 -7.52
CA THR A 29 12.00 -25.42 -7.90
C THR A 29 11.91 -24.58 -6.62
N LYS A 30 12.84 -23.65 -6.44
CA LYS A 30 12.69 -22.57 -5.47
C LYS A 30 11.32 -22.00 -5.72
N LYS A 31 10.39 -22.34 -4.83
CA LYS A 31 9.07 -21.73 -4.71
C LYS A 31 9.36 -20.26 -4.51
N GLY A 32 9.32 -19.49 -5.62
CA GLY A 32 9.36 -18.05 -5.56
C GLY A 32 8.30 -17.65 -4.52
N SER A 33 8.71 -16.91 -3.53
CA SER A 33 7.80 -16.29 -2.59
C SER A 33 6.81 -15.48 -3.43
N ASP A 34 5.62 -16.03 -3.66
CA ASP A 34 4.45 -15.27 -4.08
C ASP A 34 4.29 -14.18 -3.04
N ALA A 35 4.79 -13.00 -3.37
CA ALA A 35 4.45 -11.78 -2.65
C ALA A 35 2.93 -11.71 -2.74
N SER A 36 2.28 -12.09 -1.65
CA SER A 36 0.83 -12.12 -1.52
C SER A 36 0.25 -10.81 -2.05
N LEU A 37 -0.45 -10.89 -3.18
CA LEU A 37 -1.17 -9.77 -3.80
C LEU A 37 -2.42 -9.37 -2.98
N THR A 38 -2.58 -9.93 -1.77
CA THR A 38 -3.65 -9.52 -0.86
C THR A 38 -3.35 -8.10 -0.36
N PRO A 39 -4.25 -7.13 -0.62
CA PRO A 39 -4.10 -5.78 -0.11
C PRO A 39 -4.00 -5.83 1.41
N LYS A 40 -2.93 -5.28 1.98
CA LYS A 40 -2.81 -5.19 3.42
C LYS A 40 -3.87 -4.25 3.99
N PRO A 41 -4.51 -4.61 5.11
CA PRO A 41 -5.55 -3.79 5.70
C PRO A 41 -4.99 -2.47 6.25
N MET A 42 -5.80 -1.40 6.17
CA MET A 42 -5.57 -0.16 6.90
C MET A 42 -6.28 -0.27 8.25
N VAL A 43 -5.57 -0.05 9.34
CA VAL A 43 -6.13 0.02 10.69
C VAL A 43 -6.26 1.48 11.09
N ILE A 44 -7.46 1.91 11.52
CA ILE A 44 -7.74 3.28 11.95
C ILE A 44 -8.31 3.23 13.38
N LEU A 45 -7.70 3.99 14.28
CA LEU A 45 -8.14 4.20 15.65
C LEU A 45 -8.62 5.65 15.79
N SER A 46 -9.66 5.89 16.59
CA SER A 46 -10.21 7.23 16.89
C SER A 46 -11.06 7.19 18.14
N ASP A 47 -11.38 8.35 18.70
CA ASP A 47 -12.28 8.43 19.85
C ASP A 47 -13.73 8.14 19.45
N THR A 48 -14.15 8.58 18.25
CA THR A 48 -15.47 8.28 17.68
C THR A 48 -15.39 7.88 16.22
N LEU A 49 -16.31 6.99 15.81
CA LEU A 49 -16.51 6.56 14.44
C LEU A 49 -17.99 6.68 14.09
N GLU A 50 -18.29 7.36 12.98
CA GLU A 50 -19.63 7.52 12.41
C GLU A 50 -19.64 6.99 10.97
N VAL A 51 -20.65 6.18 10.64
CA VAL A 51 -20.87 5.65 9.27
C VAL A 51 -22.16 6.24 8.71
N ASP A 52 -22.05 7.05 7.66
CA ASP A 52 -23.18 7.59 6.91
C ASP A 52 -23.26 6.89 5.55
N ASN A 53 -24.10 5.86 5.47
CA ASN A 53 -24.28 5.07 4.25
C ASN A 53 -24.93 5.86 3.12
N ASN A 54 -25.77 6.88 3.44
CA ASN A 54 -26.44 7.70 2.43
C ASN A 54 -25.43 8.61 1.73
N LYS A 55 -24.50 9.19 2.48
CA LYS A 55 -23.42 10.03 1.96
C LYS A 55 -22.19 9.21 1.53
N ARG A 56 -22.15 7.92 1.88
CA ARG A 56 -21.01 7.01 1.66
C ARG A 56 -19.72 7.55 2.26
N ILE A 57 -19.81 8.00 3.50
CA ILE A 57 -18.70 8.58 4.25
C ILE A 57 -18.59 7.84 5.58
N VAL A 58 -17.35 7.49 5.93
CA VAL A 58 -17.00 7.14 7.30
C VAL A 58 -16.19 8.26 7.88
N THR A 59 -16.61 8.75 9.05
CA THR A 59 -15.97 9.85 9.78
C THR A 59 -15.32 9.30 11.05
N PHE A 60 -14.05 9.56 11.20
CA PHE A 60 -13.27 9.32 12.42
C PHE A 60 -12.96 10.66 13.06
N THR A 61 -13.18 10.80 14.36
CA THR A 61 -12.95 12.07 15.08
C THR A 61 -12.26 11.80 16.41
N GLY A 62 -11.29 12.67 16.75
CA GLY A 62 -10.52 12.64 17.99
C GLY A 62 -9.37 11.65 17.94
N SER A 63 -8.15 12.13 18.19
CA SER A 63 -6.92 11.32 18.29
C SER A 63 -6.78 10.26 17.20
N VAL A 64 -7.09 10.62 15.95
CA VAL A 64 -7.12 9.66 14.84
C VAL A 64 -5.71 9.19 14.53
N ASN A 65 -5.50 7.86 14.57
CA ASN A 65 -4.28 7.19 14.17
C ASN A 65 -4.60 6.13 13.12
N ALA A 66 -4.08 6.30 11.90
CA ALA A 66 -4.26 5.35 10.80
C ALA A 66 -2.92 4.75 10.41
N LYS A 67 -2.87 3.41 10.36
CA LYS A 67 -1.66 2.66 9.98
C LYS A 67 -1.94 1.79 8.77
N LYS A 68 -1.07 1.88 7.77
CA LYS A 68 -1.06 1.02 6.59
C LYS A 68 0.38 0.82 6.11
N ASP A 69 0.83 -0.43 6.03
CA ASP A 69 2.20 -0.79 5.64
C ASP A 69 3.25 -0.05 6.53
N ASP A 70 4.12 0.71 5.91
CA ASP A 70 5.17 1.52 6.55
C ASP A 70 4.72 2.97 6.87
N PHE A 71 3.45 3.32 6.62
CA PHE A 71 2.90 4.65 6.90
C PHE A 71 2.06 4.68 8.16
N VAL A 72 2.25 5.72 8.97
CA VAL A 72 1.37 6.08 10.08
C VAL A 72 0.93 7.52 9.87
N LEU A 73 -0.38 7.76 9.95
CA LEU A 73 -0.99 9.09 9.86
C LEU A 73 -1.71 9.41 11.17
N ASP A 74 -1.34 10.53 11.79
CA ASP A 74 -1.99 11.10 12.95
C ASP A 74 -2.74 12.37 12.53
N CYS A 75 -3.98 12.58 13.03
CA CYS A 75 -4.76 13.80 12.81
C CYS A 75 -5.90 13.92 13.81
N GLN A 76 -6.65 15.04 13.77
CA GLN A 76 -7.83 15.23 14.63
C GLN A 76 -9.10 14.67 14.02
N LYS A 77 -9.23 14.71 12.69
CA LYS A 77 -10.40 14.21 11.97
C LYS A 77 -10.02 13.59 10.64
N MET A 78 -10.62 12.43 10.33
CA MET A 78 -10.47 11.75 9.04
C MET A 78 -11.84 11.42 8.45
N LEU A 79 -11.99 11.67 7.16
CA LEU A 79 -13.16 11.31 6.37
C LEU A 79 -12.72 10.34 5.27
N VAL A 80 -13.35 9.18 5.21
CA VAL A 80 -13.13 8.19 4.17
C VAL A 80 -14.35 8.18 3.26
N TYR A 81 -14.17 8.57 2.00
CA TYR A 81 -15.21 8.59 0.98
C TYR A 81 -15.13 7.31 0.16
N TYR A 82 -16.27 6.66 -0.01
CA TYR A 82 -16.39 5.43 -0.80
C TYR A 82 -16.98 5.71 -2.18
N ARG A 83 -16.59 4.93 -3.16
CA ARG A 83 -17.06 5.05 -4.54
C ARG A 83 -18.57 4.86 -4.64
N THR A 84 -19.16 5.52 -5.63
CA THR A 84 -20.54 5.27 -6.02
C THR A 84 -20.58 4.06 -6.95
N SER A 85 -21.35 3.02 -6.61
CA SER A 85 -21.64 1.95 -7.57
C SER A 85 -22.66 2.42 -8.58
N PRO A 86 -22.51 2.06 -9.85
CA PRO A 86 -23.60 2.18 -10.82
C PRO A 86 -24.79 1.28 -10.47
N ASP A 87 -24.56 0.24 -9.67
CA ASP A 87 -25.56 -0.77 -9.29
C ASP A 87 -26.28 -0.29 -8.02
N LYS A 88 -27.53 0.16 -8.17
CA LYS A 88 -28.34 0.74 -7.08
C LYS A 88 -28.67 -0.27 -5.97
N ASP A 89 -28.56 -1.55 -6.24
CA ASP A 89 -28.87 -2.63 -5.29
C ASP A 89 -27.71 -2.95 -4.33
N LYS A 90 -26.51 -2.48 -4.62
CA LYS A 90 -25.35 -2.61 -3.72
C LYS A 90 -25.33 -1.48 -2.70
N LYS A 91 -26.09 -1.66 -1.61
CA LYS A 91 -26.20 -0.67 -0.52
C LYS A 91 -24.95 -0.60 0.39
N ASP A 92 -24.05 -1.58 0.32
CA ASP A 92 -22.86 -1.61 1.16
C ASP A 92 -21.77 -0.72 0.57
N ALA A 93 -21.63 0.49 1.11
CA ALA A 93 -20.62 1.46 0.68
C ALA A 93 -19.20 0.91 0.87
N LEU A 94 -18.97 0.13 1.93
CA LEU A 94 -17.64 -0.38 2.28
C LEU A 94 -17.13 -1.41 1.25
N ALA A 95 -18.02 -2.12 0.57
CA ALA A 95 -17.67 -3.12 -0.44
C ALA A 95 -17.19 -2.53 -1.77
N GLN A 96 -17.35 -1.21 -1.99
CA GLN A 96 -17.10 -0.57 -3.29
C GLN A 96 -15.72 0.09 -3.44
N GLY A 97 -14.92 0.01 -2.42
CA GLY A 97 -13.59 0.60 -2.38
C GLY A 97 -13.58 2.10 -2.09
N ILE A 98 -12.41 2.58 -1.71
CA ILE A 98 -12.19 3.97 -1.34
C ILE A 98 -12.07 4.84 -2.60
N ASP A 99 -12.70 6.03 -2.59
CA ASP A 99 -12.49 7.09 -3.56
C ASP A 99 -11.36 8.02 -3.12
N ARG A 100 -11.52 8.61 -1.92
CA ARG A 100 -10.51 9.49 -1.32
C ARG A 100 -10.57 9.46 0.20
N ILE A 101 -9.45 9.84 0.81
CA ILE A 101 -9.32 10.03 2.25
C ILE A 101 -8.94 11.49 2.50
N VAL A 102 -9.63 12.14 3.45
CA VAL A 102 -9.36 13.51 3.86
C VAL A 102 -9.00 13.51 5.34
N ALA A 103 -7.77 13.83 5.67
CA ALA A 103 -7.31 14.06 7.04
C ALA A 103 -7.20 15.57 7.30
N SER A 104 -7.57 16.01 8.48
CA SER A 104 -7.53 17.43 8.90
C SER A 104 -7.23 17.59 10.38
N GLY A 105 -6.61 18.72 10.72
CA GLY A 105 -6.20 19.08 12.06
C GLY A 105 -4.89 18.41 12.46
N GLN A 106 -3.79 19.19 12.43
CA GLN A 106 -2.45 18.77 12.84
C GLN A 106 -2.00 17.45 12.19
N VAL A 107 -2.20 17.35 10.88
CA VAL A 107 -1.86 16.15 10.13
C VAL A 107 -0.36 15.90 10.20
N LYS A 108 0.01 14.69 10.61
CA LYS A 108 1.38 14.20 10.66
C LYS A 108 1.43 12.83 10.01
N ILE A 109 2.24 12.67 8.99
CA ILE A 109 2.45 11.41 8.30
C ILE A 109 3.90 11.00 8.49
N THR A 110 4.12 9.85 9.09
CA THR A 110 5.45 9.25 9.27
C THR A 110 5.59 8.01 8.40
N ARG A 111 6.80 7.80 7.90
CA ARG A 111 7.16 6.61 7.14
C ARG A 111 8.34 5.91 7.81
N GLU A 112 8.32 4.58 7.88
CA GLU A 112 9.49 3.80 8.26
C GLU A 112 10.66 4.17 7.33
N GLY A 113 11.86 4.40 7.90
CA GLY A 113 13.00 4.93 7.14
C GLY A 113 13.18 6.45 7.23
N GLY A 114 12.37 7.16 8.05
CA GLY A 114 12.64 8.54 8.46
C GLY A 114 11.97 9.63 7.62
N GLY A 115 10.95 9.32 6.85
CA GLY A 115 10.10 10.31 6.19
C GLY A 115 9.09 10.91 7.18
N LEU A 116 8.94 12.25 7.17
CA LEU A 116 7.95 12.98 7.96
C LEU A 116 7.30 14.06 7.09
N ALA A 117 5.97 14.01 6.98
CA ALA A 117 5.20 15.10 6.40
C ALA A 117 4.24 15.68 7.44
N THR A 118 4.09 17.01 7.45
CA THR A 118 3.12 17.72 8.30
C THR A 118 2.31 18.71 7.46
N ALA A 119 1.05 18.94 7.85
CA ALA A 119 0.13 19.87 7.18
C ALA A 119 -1.10 20.12 8.07
N ASP A 120 -1.92 21.14 7.75
CA ASP A 120 -3.24 21.26 8.38
C ASP A 120 -4.24 20.29 7.76
N ARG A 121 -4.04 19.96 6.48
CA ARG A 121 -4.93 19.08 5.72
C ARG A 121 -4.13 18.21 4.73
N ALA A 122 -4.52 16.93 4.64
CA ALA A 122 -4.05 15.99 3.65
C ALA A 122 -5.24 15.35 2.92
N VAL A 123 -5.16 15.24 1.59
CA VAL A 123 -6.14 14.54 0.77
C VAL A 123 -5.44 13.50 -0.07
N TYR A 124 -5.79 12.24 0.13
CA TYR A 124 -5.32 11.14 -0.70
C TYR A 124 -6.41 10.73 -1.69
N TYR A 125 -6.09 10.71 -2.96
CA TYR A 125 -6.93 10.29 -4.07
C TYR A 125 -6.50 8.89 -4.52
N GLN A 126 -7.35 7.90 -4.29
CA GLN A 126 -7.01 6.49 -4.53
C GLN A 126 -6.79 6.18 -6.01
N ASN A 127 -7.59 6.78 -6.91
CA ASN A 127 -7.49 6.49 -8.35
C ASN A 127 -6.22 7.07 -8.98
N ASP A 128 -5.76 8.21 -8.48
CA ASP A 128 -4.60 8.93 -9.00
C ASP A 128 -3.31 8.56 -8.25
N ASP A 129 -3.42 7.74 -7.20
CA ASP A 129 -2.35 7.45 -6.23
C ASP A 129 -1.60 8.73 -5.81
N LYS A 130 -2.39 9.77 -5.48
CA LYS A 130 -1.93 11.13 -5.27
C LYS A 130 -2.29 11.63 -3.88
N LEU A 131 -1.29 12.16 -3.18
CA LEU A 131 -1.44 12.83 -1.89
C LEU A 131 -1.22 14.33 -2.05
N VAL A 132 -2.20 15.14 -1.60
CA VAL A 132 -2.13 16.61 -1.61
C VAL A 132 -2.11 17.11 -0.18
N LEU A 133 -1.08 17.86 0.18
CA LEU A 133 -0.89 18.49 1.47
C LEU A 133 -1.11 20.00 1.35
N THR A 134 -1.88 20.59 2.26
CA THR A 134 -2.18 22.04 2.31
C THR A 134 -2.21 22.55 3.75
N GLY A 135 -2.09 23.88 3.92
CA GLY A 135 -1.99 24.49 5.24
C GLY A 135 -0.58 24.36 5.80
N SER A 136 0.32 25.18 5.26
CA SER A 136 1.75 25.21 5.64
C SER A 136 2.42 23.85 5.62
N PRO A 137 2.29 23.07 4.52
CA PRO A 137 2.86 21.74 4.45
C PRO A 137 4.37 21.75 4.50
N SER A 138 4.94 20.76 5.18
CA SER A 138 6.36 20.47 5.14
C SER A 138 6.62 18.97 4.96
N VAL A 139 7.64 18.62 4.19
CA VAL A 139 8.09 17.24 4.00
C VAL A 139 9.58 17.18 4.32
N ARG A 140 9.96 16.28 5.22
CA ARG A 140 11.34 16.04 5.63
C ARG A 140 11.72 14.61 5.33
N GLN A 141 12.92 14.40 4.81
CA GLN A 141 13.54 13.10 4.66
C GLN A 141 15.02 13.18 5.09
N GLY A 142 15.33 12.54 6.23
CA GLY A 142 16.63 12.71 6.86
C GLY A 142 16.88 14.17 7.24
N LYS A 143 17.90 14.80 6.62
CA LYS A 143 18.22 16.22 6.81
C LYS A 143 17.52 17.13 5.80
N ASP A 144 17.05 16.60 4.69
CA ASP A 144 16.39 17.36 3.62
C ASP A 144 15.00 17.81 4.06
N LEU A 145 14.63 19.03 3.70
CA LEU A 145 13.36 19.64 4.05
C LEU A 145 12.79 20.43 2.87
N VAL A 146 11.51 20.20 2.57
CA VAL A 146 10.75 20.95 1.57
C VAL A 146 9.53 21.58 2.21
N LYS A 147 9.24 22.85 1.88
CA LYS A 147 8.07 23.61 2.35
C LYS A 147 7.45 24.38 1.21
N GLY A 148 6.13 24.63 1.29
CA GLY A 148 5.36 25.42 0.34
C GLY A 148 3.96 25.70 0.86
N GLU A 149 3.07 26.19 0.01
CA GLU A 149 1.65 26.37 0.34
C GLU A 149 0.83 25.12 -0.01
N ARG A 150 1.28 24.40 -1.05
CA ARG A 150 0.75 23.10 -1.44
C ARG A 150 1.90 22.17 -1.84
N ILE A 151 1.83 20.93 -1.38
CA ILE A 151 2.73 19.87 -1.82
C ILE A 151 1.87 18.74 -2.37
N THR A 152 2.08 18.38 -3.63
CA THR A 152 1.43 17.26 -4.29
C THR A 152 2.45 16.16 -4.50
N ILE A 153 2.18 14.96 -3.99
CA ILE A 153 3.04 13.77 -4.09
C ILE A 153 2.30 12.74 -4.93
N PHE A 154 2.91 12.30 -6.03
CA PHE A 154 2.44 11.20 -6.88
C PHE A 154 3.20 9.94 -6.45
N LEU A 155 2.52 9.09 -5.68
CA LEU A 155 3.17 7.96 -5.01
C LEU A 155 3.64 6.90 -6.01
N GLY A 156 2.85 6.61 -7.05
CA GLY A 156 3.21 5.67 -8.11
C GLY A 156 4.30 6.19 -9.05
N GLU A 157 4.50 7.52 -9.17
CA GLU A 157 5.46 8.14 -10.09
C GLU A 157 6.77 8.55 -9.40
N ASN A 158 6.87 8.42 -8.09
CA ASN A 158 8.00 8.93 -7.30
C ASN A 158 8.31 10.40 -7.60
N ARG A 159 7.27 11.23 -7.81
CA ARG A 159 7.33 12.63 -8.21
C ARG A 159 6.58 13.49 -7.19
N SER A 160 7.13 14.69 -6.91
CA SER A 160 6.49 15.68 -6.07
C SER A 160 6.51 17.05 -6.73
N ILE A 161 5.43 17.82 -6.52
CA ILE A 161 5.32 19.21 -6.95
C ILE A 161 5.10 20.06 -5.71
N VAL A 162 5.85 21.14 -5.59
CA VAL A 162 5.71 22.13 -4.52
C VAL A 162 5.31 23.45 -5.12
N GLU A 163 4.15 23.95 -4.69
CA GLU A 163 3.56 25.17 -5.21
C GLU A 163 3.53 26.26 -4.16
N SER A 164 3.60 27.51 -4.63
CA SER A 164 3.45 28.73 -3.86
C SER A 164 2.48 29.65 -4.59
N THR A 165 1.56 30.29 -3.88
CA THR A 165 0.58 31.24 -4.44
C THR A 165 1.01 32.70 -4.25
N GLY A 166 2.29 32.95 -3.95
CA GLY A 166 2.86 34.29 -3.90
C GLY A 166 3.06 34.87 -2.50
N LYS A 167 2.47 34.29 -1.45
CA LYS A 167 2.70 34.75 -0.06
C LYS A 167 3.97 34.15 0.54
N GLN A 168 4.28 32.92 0.22
CA GLN A 168 5.50 32.21 0.65
C GLN A 168 6.08 31.45 -0.54
N ARG A 169 7.36 31.65 -0.82
CA ARG A 169 8.04 30.93 -1.90
C ARG A 169 8.20 29.44 -1.51
N ALA A 170 8.14 28.56 -2.49
CA ALA A 170 8.54 27.18 -2.30
C ALA A 170 10.02 27.15 -1.87
N GLN A 171 10.32 26.39 -0.83
CA GLN A 171 11.65 26.28 -0.24
C GLN A 171 12.10 24.83 -0.19
N ALA A 172 13.32 24.57 -0.60
CA ALA A 172 14.01 23.30 -0.40
C ALA A 172 15.33 23.53 0.30
N ILE A 173 15.60 22.77 1.36
CA ILE A 173 16.88 22.67 2.04
C ILE A 173 17.41 21.28 1.74
N ILE A 174 18.53 21.18 1.05
CA ILE A 174 19.10 19.91 0.57
C ILE A 174 20.52 19.78 1.11
N PHE A 175 20.82 18.65 1.72
CA PHE A 175 22.15 18.32 2.21
C PHE A 175 22.82 17.34 1.23
N PRO A 176 23.84 17.79 0.45
CA PRO A 176 24.57 16.90 -0.45
C PRO A 176 25.16 15.71 0.33
N LYS A 177 24.97 14.52 -0.17
CA LYS A 177 25.65 13.33 0.35
C LYS A 177 27.12 13.44 -0.08
N THR A 178 28.03 13.75 0.83
CA THR A 178 29.47 13.59 0.59
C THR A 178 29.75 12.11 0.37
N LYS A 179 30.29 11.75 -0.79
CA LYS A 179 30.92 10.43 -0.99
C LYS A 179 32.01 10.32 0.07
N LYS A 180 31.89 9.34 0.95
CA LYS A 180 32.97 8.98 1.88
C LYS A 180 34.16 8.65 0.99
N GLY A 181 35.22 9.48 1.06
CA GLY A 181 36.37 9.38 0.18
C GLY A 181 36.98 7.98 0.28
N GLU A 182 37.27 7.39 -0.85
CA GLU A 182 38.37 6.44 -0.97
C GLU A 182 39.62 7.20 -0.54
N SER A 183 40.15 6.85 0.61
CA SER A 183 41.53 7.24 0.97
C SER A 183 42.47 6.52 0.04
N PRO A 184 43.53 7.22 -0.46
CA PRO A 184 44.55 6.62 -1.31
C PRO A 184 45.33 5.51 -0.59
#